data_350ce48f55b83f5b9de12c59b7a0cf4a
#
_entry.id   350ce48f55b83f5b9de12c59b7a0cf4a
#
_cell.length_a   1.000
_cell.length_b   1.000
_cell.length_c   1.000
_cell.angle_alpha   90.00
_cell.angle_beta   90.00
_cell.angle_gamma   90.00
#
_symmetry.space_group_name_H-M   'P 1'
#
loop_
_entity.id
_entity.type
_entity.pdbx_description
1 polymer ?
#
loop_
_entity_poly.entity_id
_entity_poly.type
_entity_poly.pdbx_seq_one_letter_code
_entity_poly.pdbx_strand_id
1 'polypeptide(L)'
;MLKRVQHDGEEVNSDRRDNSRHIRARRGSEIKAKHWTTEAAVRMLMNNLDDEVAEDPQSLVVYGGIGRAARNWECFDKIVETLERMDENQTLLIQSGKPVGVFRTHKDAPRVLLANSNLVPKWANWDVFNELDRAGLMMYGQMTAGSWIYIGSQGIVQGTYETFVEMGRQHFGGDLKGRWILTAGLGGMGGAQPLAAVMAGAHCIGIEVQESRIEKRLETRYLDRRAGSIDEALEIIRTATEPTSVGLLGNAAEILPQMLERGIKPDALTDQTSAHDPANGYCPAGWSVAKWQEMRERDPAAVAEAARISIAQHVEAMLAYKAMGVPTFDYGNNIRQEAKDMGVTHAFDFPGFVPAYVRPLFCRGIGPFRWVALSGDPEDIFRTDEKVKELIPDDPHLHRWLDMARERIAFQGLPARICWVGLGQRHRLGLAFNEMVRNGEVSAPIVIGRDHLDSGSVASPNRETESMKDGTDAVSDWPLLNALLNTASGATWVSFHHGGGVGIGYSQHAGMVIVADGTDDAARRLERVLWNDPGTGVMRHADARYEIAIDCAREQGLDLPMLR
;
A
#
# COMPACT_ATOMS: atom_id res chain seq x y z
N MET A 1 -8.56 25.34 23.07
CA MET A 1 -8.90 25.22 24.49
C MET A 1 -9.64 23.90 24.68
N LEU A 2 -8.91 22.80 24.85
CA LEU A 2 -9.48 21.51 25.23
C LEU A 2 -9.59 21.49 26.76
N LYS A 3 -10.78 21.26 27.29
CA LYS A 3 -10.97 21.08 28.73
C LYS A 3 -10.22 19.82 29.15
N ARG A 4 -9.29 19.95 30.13
CA ARG A 4 -8.67 18.82 30.79
C ARG A 4 -9.74 17.89 31.35
N VAL A 5 -9.81 16.68 30.83
CA VAL A 5 -10.49 15.57 31.49
C VAL A 5 -9.51 15.03 32.52
N GLN A 6 -9.82 15.19 33.80
CA GLN A 6 -9.10 14.51 34.86
C GLN A 6 -9.43 13.02 34.78
N HIS A 7 -8.44 12.20 34.49
CA HIS A 7 -8.50 10.77 34.73
C HIS A 7 -7.79 10.50 36.06
N ASP A 8 -8.50 9.86 36.98
CA ASP A 8 -7.94 9.30 38.18
C ASP A 8 -6.89 8.26 37.81
N GLY A 9 -5.66 8.44 38.30
CA GLY A 9 -4.55 7.57 38.00
C GLY A 9 -4.72 6.22 38.73
N GLU A 10 -5.01 5.18 37.96
CA GLU A 10 -4.64 3.83 38.36
C GLU A 10 -3.19 3.58 37.94
N GLU A 11 -2.34 3.33 38.95
CA GLU A 11 -0.96 2.89 38.77
C GLU A 11 -0.95 1.59 37.98
N VAL A 12 -0.40 1.64 36.75
CA VAL A 12 -0.14 0.44 35.97
C VAL A 12 1.00 -0.35 36.62
N ASN A 13 0.62 -1.37 37.35
CA ASN A 13 1.52 -2.33 37.97
C ASN A 13 2.31 -3.08 36.89
N SER A 14 3.61 -2.86 36.84
CA SER A 14 4.54 -3.46 35.88
C SER A 14 4.91 -4.89 36.29
N ASP A 15 3.96 -5.82 36.17
CA ASP A 15 4.27 -7.24 36.15
C ASP A 15 4.46 -7.64 34.68
N ARG A 16 5.68 -7.57 34.17
CA ARG A 16 6.07 -8.12 32.85
C ARG A 16 6.05 -9.65 32.93
N ARG A 17 4.86 -10.24 32.83
CA ARG A 17 4.74 -11.62 32.35
C ARG A 17 4.95 -11.59 30.87
N ASP A 18 5.78 -12.49 30.37
CA ASP A 18 5.93 -12.74 28.93
C ASP A 18 4.56 -13.22 28.39
N ASN A 19 3.74 -12.29 27.97
CA ASN A 19 2.42 -12.51 27.37
C ASN A 19 2.50 -12.33 25.85
N SER A 20 3.59 -12.76 25.21
CA SER A 20 3.71 -12.72 23.75
C SER A 20 2.57 -13.52 23.13
N ARG A 21 1.78 -12.84 22.29
CA ARG A 21 0.67 -13.44 21.56
C ARG A 21 1.11 -13.78 20.15
N HIS A 22 1.06 -15.05 19.78
CA HIS A 22 1.28 -15.51 18.41
C HIS A 22 -0.07 -15.68 17.74
N ILE A 23 -0.36 -14.79 16.79
CA ILE A 23 -1.61 -14.81 16.05
C ILE A 23 -1.35 -15.51 14.71
N ARG A 24 -2.21 -16.47 14.38
CA ARG A 24 -2.30 -17.08 13.04
C ARG A 24 -3.73 -17.05 12.56
N ALA A 25 -3.90 -16.70 11.29
CA ALA A 25 -5.21 -16.78 10.66
C ALA A 25 -5.69 -18.25 10.60
N ARG A 26 -6.95 -18.45 10.91
CA ARG A 26 -7.60 -19.76 10.72
C ARG A 26 -7.61 -20.11 9.23
N ARG A 27 -7.48 -21.40 8.91
CA ARG A 27 -7.39 -21.92 7.53
C ARG A 27 -8.44 -23.03 7.33
N GLY A 28 -8.75 -23.30 6.06
CA GLY A 28 -9.67 -24.39 5.69
C GLY A 28 -11.14 -23.97 5.64
N SER A 29 -12.03 -24.96 5.51
CA SER A 29 -13.47 -24.76 5.29
C SER A 29 -14.31 -24.65 6.56
N GLU A 30 -13.73 -24.91 7.74
CA GLU A 30 -14.45 -24.79 9.02
C GLU A 30 -14.50 -23.34 9.49
N ILE A 31 -15.67 -22.90 9.97
CA ILE A 31 -15.89 -21.55 10.49
C ILE A 31 -16.23 -21.58 11.98
N LYS A 32 -15.82 -20.53 12.70
CA LYS A 32 -16.27 -20.28 14.09
C LYS A 32 -17.31 -19.19 14.16
N ALA A 33 -17.29 -18.24 13.24
CA ALA A 33 -18.34 -17.25 13.11
C ALA A 33 -19.61 -17.89 12.50
N LYS A 34 -20.73 -17.19 12.60
CA LYS A 34 -22.02 -17.70 12.07
C LYS A 34 -22.07 -17.71 10.53
N HIS A 35 -21.27 -16.85 9.88
CA HIS A 35 -21.33 -16.64 8.43
C HIS A 35 -19.92 -16.41 7.87
N TRP A 36 -19.69 -16.80 6.62
CA TRP A 36 -18.42 -16.59 5.93
C TRP A 36 -18.01 -15.11 5.84
N THR A 37 -18.98 -14.20 5.72
CA THR A 37 -18.69 -12.76 5.63
C THR A 37 -18.07 -12.18 6.90
N THR A 38 -18.45 -12.69 8.09
CA THR A 38 -17.84 -12.30 9.37
C THR A 38 -16.59 -13.12 9.67
N GLU A 39 -16.59 -14.42 9.35
CA GLU A 39 -15.40 -15.28 9.46
C GLU A 39 -14.23 -14.76 8.62
N ALA A 40 -14.51 -14.30 7.40
CA ALA A 40 -13.49 -13.70 6.53
C ALA A 40 -12.85 -12.46 7.17
N ALA A 41 -13.66 -11.58 7.76
CA ALA A 41 -13.14 -10.40 8.45
C ALA A 41 -12.25 -10.77 9.64
N VAL A 42 -12.64 -11.79 10.43
CA VAL A 42 -11.81 -12.33 11.53
C VAL A 42 -10.48 -12.88 10.99
N ARG A 43 -10.53 -13.74 9.95
CA ARG A 43 -9.31 -14.34 9.38
C ARG A 43 -8.37 -13.28 8.82
N MET A 44 -8.90 -12.25 8.16
CA MET A 44 -8.09 -11.18 7.61
C MET A 44 -7.50 -10.26 8.68
N LEU A 45 -8.24 -9.97 9.75
CA LEU A 45 -7.68 -9.26 10.93
C LEU A 45 -6.55 -10.08 11.58
N MET A 46 -6.75 -11.39 11.76
CA MET A 46 -5.72 -12.28 12.30
C MET A 46 -4.51 -12.39 11.36
N ASN A 47 -4.76 -12.47 10.04
CA ASN A 47 -3.69 -12.54 9.04
C ASN A 47 -2.79 -11.30 9.05
N ASN A 48 -3.37 -10.13 9.30
CA ASN A 48 -2.59 -8.89 9.43
C ASN A 48 -1.60 -8.91 10.61
N LEU A 49 -1.84 -9.75 11.60
CA LEU A 49 -1.02 -9.89 12.82
C LEU A 49 -0.26 -11.21 12.89
N ASP A 50 -0.31 -12.02 11.81
CA ASP A 50 0.52 -13.22 11.69
C ASP A 50 2.00 -12.84 11.73
N ASP A 51 2.82 -13.61 12.45
CA ASP A 51 4.26 -13.36 12.61
C ASP A 51 5.01 -13.33 11.25
N GLU A 52 4.46 -13.96 10.21
CA GLU A 52 4.99 -13.91 8.84
C GLU A 52 4.61 -12.61 8.11
N VAL A 53 3.64 -11.84 8.61
CA VAL A 53 3.04 -10.68 7.93
C VAL A 53 3.39 -9.37 8.61
N ALA A 54 3.19 -9.27 9.93
CA ALA A 54 3.34 -8.04 10.70
C ALA A 54 4.81 -7.68 10.99
N GLU A 55 5.11 -6.38 10.98
CA GLU A 55 6.43 -5.87 11.38
C GLU A 55 6.66 -6.00 12.89
N ASP A 56 5.65 -5.70 13.70
CA ASP A 56 5.65 -5.86 15.15
C ASP A 56 4.26 -6.31 15.63
N PRO A 57 3.99 -7.63 15.56
CA PRO A 57 2.68 -8.17 15.93
C PRO A 57 2.35 -7.92 17.42
N GLN A 58 3.35 -7.84 18.31
CA GLN A 58 3.11 -7.61 19.74
C GLN A 58 2.55 -6.21 20.01
N SER A 59 2.93 -5.22 19.23
CA SER A 59 2.40 -3.85 19.25
C SER A 59 1.22 -3.65 18.32
N LEU A 60 0.69 -4.72 17.70
CA LEU A 60 -0.38 -4.69 16.69
C LEU A 60 0.00 -3.94 15.40
N VAL A 61 1.29 -3.70 15.17
CA VAL A 61 1.80 -2.98 14.01
C VAL A 61 1.99 -3.94 12.85
N VAL A 62 1.25 -3.67 11.78
CA VAL A 62 1.28 -4.48 10.55
C VAL A 62 2.42 -4.04 9.65
N TYR A 63 2.52 -2.74 9.34
CA TYR A 63 3.62 -2.17 8.57
C TYR A 63 3.74 -0.64 8.77
N GLY A 64 4.83 -0.06 8.24
CA GLY A 64 5.06 1.39 8.24
C GLY A 64 5.37 1.96 9.64
N GLY A 65 5.86 1.13 10.54
CA GLY A 65 6.31 1.50 11.88
C GLY A 65 5.20 1.76 12.90
N ILE A 66 4.04 2.28 12.49
CA ILE A 66 2.92 2.64 13.39
C ILE A 66 1.54 2.22 12.87
N GLY A 67 1.45 1.63 11.68
CA GLY A 67 0.20 1.20 11.06
C GLY A 67 -0.40 -0.03 11.75
N ARG A 68 -1.44 0.15 12.56
CA ARG A 68 -2.03 -0.90 13.41
C ARG A 68 -3.31 -1.50 12.83
N ALA A 69 -3.55 -2.78 13.13
CA ALA A 69 -4.77 -3.51 12.76
C ALA A 69 -5.91 -3.31 13.77
N ALA A 70 -5.60 -3.08 15.04
CA ALA A 70 -6.55 -2.76 16.12
C ALA A 70 -5.90 -1.78 17.09
N ARG A 71 -6.69 -1.07 17.90
CA ARG A 71 -6.20 -0.02 18.79
C ARG A 71 -5.30 -0.58 19.88
N ASN A 72 -5.72 -1.66 20.51
CA ASN A 72 -5.01 -2.42 21.52
C ASN A 72 -5.53 -3.88 21.54
N TRP A 73 -4.93 -4.73 22.34
CA TRP A 73 -5.30 -6.15 22.44
C TRP A 73 -6.73 -6.38 22.94
N GLU A 74 -7.23 -5.58 23.87
CA GLU A 74 -8.63 -5.65 24.32
C GLU A 74 -9.58 -5.37 23.14
N CYS A 75 -9.30 -4.35 22.33
CA CYS A 75 -10.08 -4.05 21.14
C CYS A 75 -10.02 -5.19 20.12
N PHE A 76 -8.84 -5.78 19.90
CA PHE A 76 -8.68 -6.95 19.04
C PHE A 76 -9.57 -8.11 19.48
N ASP A 77 -9.49 -8.50 20.76
CA ASP A 77 -10.30 -9.59 21.32
C ASP A 77 -11.80 -9.31 21.16
N LYS A 78 -12.23 -8.07 21.43
CA LYS A 78 -13.64 -7.66 21.30
C LYS A 78 -14.12 -7.58 19.85
N ILE A 79 -13.26 -7.25 18.90
CA ILE A 79 -13.60 -7.33 17.46
C ILE A 79 -13.84 -8.78 17.07
N VAL A 80 -12.93 -9.70 17.43
CA VAL A 80 -13.06 -11.13 17.11
C VAL A 80 -14.31 -11.72 17.73
N GLU A 81 -14.51 -11.54 19.05
CA GLU A 81 -15.69 -12.01 19.77
C GLU A 81 -17.01 -11.50 19.14
N THR A 82 -17.02 -10.21 18.75
CA THR A 82 -18.20 -9.58 18.16
C THR A 82 -18.51 -10.14 16.78
N LEU A 83 -17.51 -10.27 15.91
CA LEU A 83 -17.68 -10.82 14.56
C LEU A 83 -18.12 -12.28 14.58
N GLU A 84 -17.63 -13.09 15.54
CA GLU A 84 -18.02 -14.51 15.67
C GLU A 84 -19.50 -14.68 16.05
N ARG A 85 -20.08 -13.75 16.83
CA ARG A 85 -21.48 -13.82 17.29
C ARG A 85 -22.50 -13.07 16.43
N MET A 86 -22.06 -12.20 15.53
CA MET A 86 -22.95 -11.36 14.72
C MET A 86 -23.83 -12.18 13.77
N ASP A 87 -25.03 -11.67 13.54
CA ASP A 87 -25.96 -12.17 12.53
C ASP A 87 -25.73 -11.50 11.17
N GLU A 88 -26.23 -12.12 10.10
CA GLU A 88 -26.04 -11.63 8.72
C GLU A 88 -26.65 -10.27 8.42
N ASN A 89 -27.56 -9.77 9.26
CA ASN A 89 -28.22 -8.46 9.13
C ASN A 89 -27.69 -7.43 10.13
N GLN A 90 -26.47 -7.62 10.64
CA GLN A 90 -25.83 -6.71 11.58
C GLN A 90 -24.56 -6.11 10.99
N THR A 91 -24.24 -4.88 11.42
CA THR A 91 -23.02 -4.16 11.05
C THR A 91 -22.28 -3.70 12.31
N LEU A 92 -21.01 -4.05 12.40
CA LEU A 92 -20.09 -3.58 13.44
C LEU A 92 -19.47 -2.25 13.00
N LEU A 93 -19.49 -1.25 13.89
CA LEU A 93 -18.78 0.02 13.70
C LEU A 93 -17.46 0.01 14.47
N ILE A 94 -16.39 0.41 13.79
CA ILE A 94 -15.03 0.50 14.36
C ILE A 94 -14.48 1.91 14.16
N GLN A 95 -14.15 2.55 15.29
CA GLN A 95 -13.56 3.87 15.33
C GLN A 95 -12.08 3.77 15.74
N SER A 96 -11.17 4.04 14.81
CA SER A 96 -9.71 3.96 15.04
C SER A 96 -9.33 2.69 15.82
N GLY A 97 -9.69 1.52 15.26
CA GLY A 97 -9.38 0.20 15.79
C GLY A 97 -10.16 -0.23 17.05
N LYS A 98 -11.14 0.54 17.51
CA LYS A 98 -12.01 0.21 18.65
C LYS A 98 -13.41 -0.16 18.17
N PRO A 99 -13.95 -1.35 18.51
CA PRO A 99 -15.34 -1.70 18.24
C PRO A 99 -16.25 -0.86 19.15
N VAL A 100 -17.14 -0.06 18.55
CA VAL A 100 -17.95 0.92 19.29
C VAL A 100 -19.43 0.60 19.30
N GLY A 101 -19.93 -0.24 18.39
CA GLY A 101 -21.32 -0.65 18.39
C GLY A 101 -21.68 -1.59 17.26
N VAL A 102 -22.74 -2.38 17.48
CA VAL A 102 -23.35 -3.26 16.48
C VAL A 102 -24.77 -2.76 16.22
N PHE A 103 -25.09 -2.56 14.97
CA PHE A 103 -26.39 -2.09 14.54
C PHE A 103 -27.10 -3.09 13.65
N ARG A 104 -28.42 -3.17 13.75
CA ARG A 104 -29.24 -3.90 12.80
C ARG A 104 -29.28 -3.14 11.48
N THR A 105 -28.91 -3.83 10.40
CA THR A 105 -28.95 -3.35 9.03
C THR A 105 -29.75 -4.33 8.16
N HIS A 106 -29.18 -4.78 7.06
CA HIS A 106 -29.77 -5.81 6.18
C HIS A 106 -28.66 -6.70 5.62
N LYS A 107 -29.02 -7.84 5.03
CA LYS A 107 -28.04 -8.85 4.58
C LYS A 107 -27.05 -8.35 3.52
N ASP A 108 -27.43 -7.40 2.68
CA ASP A 108 -26.57 -6.79 1.67
C ASP A 108 -25.69 -5.64 2.21
N ALA A 109 -25.93 -5.16 3.45
CA ALA A 109 -25.10 -4.14 4.08
C ALA A 109 -23.71 -4.69 4.44
N PRO A 110 -22.67 -3.86 4.55
CA PRO A 110 -21.37 -4.26 5.09
C PRO A 110 -21.49 -4.86 6.50
N ARG A 111 -20.69 -5.90 6.74
CA ARG A 111 -20.57 -6.48 8.10
C ARG A 111 -19.74 -5.59 9.03
N VAL A 112 -18.81 -4.82 8.44
CA VAL A 112 -17.96 -3.89 9.21
C VAL A 112 -17.84 -2.56 8.47
N LEU A 113 -17.95 -1.47 9.22
CA LEU A 113 -17.60 -0.12 8.79
C LEU A 113 -16.49 0.43 9.69
N LEU A 114 -15.38 0.81 9.09
CA LEU A 114 -14.20 1.30 9.79
C LEU A 114 -13.93 2.77 9.44
N ALA A 115 -13.61 3.58 10.45
CA ALA A 115 -13.08 4.92 10.27
C ALA A 115 -11.79 5.06 11.09
N ASN A 116 -10.65 5.32 10.43
CA ASN A 116 -9.35 5.33 11.07
C ASN A 116 -8.64 6.67 10.89
N SER A 117 -8.07 7.18 11.97
CA SER A 117 -7.18 8.35 11.99
C SER A 117 -7.81 9.67 11.48
N ASN A 118 -9.12 9.71 11.25
CA ASN A 118 -9.76 10.90 10.68
C ASN A 118 -9.83 12.04 11.70
N LEU A 119 -9.20 13.15 11.37
CA LEU A 119 -9.22 14.41 12.09
C LEU A 119 -9.92 15.47 11.26
N VAL A 120 -10.59 16.41 11.93
CA VAL A 120 -11.10 17.61 11.26
C VAL A 120 -9.93 18.38 10.65
N PRO A 121 -9.99 18.89 9.41
CA PRO A 121 -8.82 19.35 8.66
C PRO A 121 -7.89 20.30 9.41
N LYS A 122 -8.42 21.27 10.15
CA LYS A 122 -7.61 22.23 10.92
C LYS A 122 -6.80 21.60 12.06
N TRP A 123 -7.21 20.42 12.53
CA TRP A 123 -6.52 19.63 13.58
C TRP A 123 -5.76 18.43 13.01
N ALA A 124 -5.75 18.28 11.69
CA ALA A 124 -5.10 17.17 11.01
C ALA A 124 -3.59 17.40 10.90
N ASN A 125 -2.89 17.19 11.99
CA ASN A 125 -1.42 17.25 12.08
C ASN A 125 -0.91 16.21 13.08
N TRP A 126 0.38 15.94 13.05
CA TRP A 126 1.01 14.93 13.90
C TRP A 126 0.94 15.24 15.39
N ASP A 127 0.98 16.50 15.80
CA ASP A 127 0.96 16.87 17.22
C ASP A 127 -0.38 16.47 17.86
N VAL A 128 -1.49 16.84 17.22
CA VAL A 128 -2.83 16.47 17.67
C VAL A 128 -3.05 14.96 17.58
N PHE A 129 -2.60 14.32 16.49
CA PHE A 129 -2.71 12.88 16.35
C PHE A 129 -1.95 12.15 17.46
N ASN A 130 -0.70 12.50 17.73
CA ASN A 130 0.14 11.88 18.73
C ASN A 130 -0.38 12.07 20.15
N GLU A 131 -0.99 13.23 20.45
CA GLU A 131 -1.66 13.46 21.74
C GLU A 131 -2.83 12.48 21.93
N LEU A 132 -3.67 12.33 20.92
CA LEU A 132 -4.84 11.43 20.96
C LEU A 132 -4.45 9.96 20.97
N ASP A 133 -3.41 9.57 20.23
CA ASP A 133 -2.91 8.18 20.22
C ASP A 133 -2.33 7.80 21.59
N ARG A 134 -1.50 8.67 22.19
CA ARG A 134 -0.98 8.46 23.56
C ARG A 134 -2.08 8.40 24.62
N ALA A 135 -3.17 9.14 24.42
CA ALA A 135 -4.34 9.07 25.28
C ALA A 135 -5.23 7.84 25.04
N GLY A 136 -4.89 6.95 24.10
CA GLY A 136 -5.66 5.77 23.76
C GLY A 136 -6.99 6.06 23.04
N LEU A 137 -7.15 7.26 22.46
CA LEU A 137 -8.38 7.71 21.82
C LEU A 137 -8.38 7.49 20.29
N MET A 138 -7.22 7.24 19.71
CA MET A 138 -7.03 7.08 18.28
C MET A 138 -5.96 6.02 17.99
N MET A 139 -5.87 5.56 16.77
CA MET A 139 -4.73 4.77 16.27
C MET A 139 -4.44 5.14 14.82
N TYR A 140 -3.21 4.93 14.38
CA TYR A 140 -2.85 5.04 12.96
C TYR A 140 -3.25 3.76 12.23
N GLY A 141 -4.46 3.75 11.69
CA GLY A 141 -4.97 2.65 10.87
C GLY A 141 -4.56 2.84 9.42
N GLN A 142 -3.28 2.65 9.12
CA GLN A 142 -2.72 2.91 7.80
C GLN A 142 -3.27 1.95 6.75
N MET A 143 -3.98 2.48 5.74
CA MET A 143 -4.40 1.78 4.53
C MET A 143 -4.86 0.33 4.79
N THR A 144 -4.24 -0.65 4.12
CA THR A 144 -4.58 -2.07 4.20
C THR A 144 -4.27 -2.72 5.55
N ALA A 145 -3.42 -2.10 6.39
CA ALA A 145 -3.24 -2.51 7.78
C ALA A 145 -4.53 -2.27 8.59
N GLY A 146 -5.07 -1.06 8.52
CA GLY A 146 -6.28 -0.67 9.25
C GLY A 146 -7.58 -1.22 8.66
N SER A 147 -7.59 -1.70 7.42
CA SER A 147 -8.75 -2.33 6.76
C SER A 147 -8.63 -3.84 6.58
N TRP A 148 -7.61 -4.46 7.16
CA TRP A 148 -7.42 -5.90 7.19
C TRP A 148 -7.39 -6.57 5.80
N ILE A 149 -6.67 -5.97 4.87
CA ILE A 149 -6.48 -6.51 3.51
C ILE A 149 -5.02 -6.43 3.07
N TYR A 150 -4.10 -6.32 4.02
CA TYR A 150 -2.67 -6.42 3.74
C TYR A 150 -2.28 -7.86 3.39
N ILE A 151 -1.54 -8.04 2.32
CA ILE A 151 -1.14 -9.33 1.76
C ILE A 151 0.38 -9.50 1.69
N GLY A 152 1.10 -8.82 2.57
CA GLY A 152 2.56 -8.77 2.52
C GLY A 152 3.07 -7.82 1.42
N SER A 153 4.36 -7.92 1.15
CA SER A 153 5.08 -7.01 0.24
C SER A 153 4.76 -7.19 -1.25
N GLN A 154 4.06 -8.26 -1.66
CA GLN A 154 3.75 -8.48 -3.09
C GLN A 154 2.89 -7.37 -3.70
N GLY A 155 2.05 -6.69 -2.90
CA GLY A 155 1.23 -5.58 -3.38
C GLY A 155 2.07 -4.43 -3.93
N ILE A 156 3.13 -4.06 -3.23
CA ILE A 156 4.03 -3.01 -3.67
C ILE A 156 4.98 -3.47 -4.78
N VAL A 157 5.37 -4.75 -4.81
CA VAL A 157 6.17 -5.31 -5.91
C VAL A 157 5.42 -5.16 -7.22
N GLN A 158 4.14 -5.50 -7.24
CA GLN A 158 3.32 -5.46 -8.44
C GLN A 158 3.10 -4.02 -8.94
N GLY A 159 2.74 -3.08 -8.07
CA GLY A 159 2.59 -1.67 -8.44
C GLY A 159 3.89 -1.04 -8.93
N THR A 160 5.03 -1.44 -8.35
CA THR A 160 6.35 -0.98 -8.78
C THR A 160 6.73 -1.60 -10.14
N TYR A 161 6.41 -2.87 -10.35
CA TYR A 161 6.59 -3.55 -11.63
C TYR A 161 5.84 -2.82 -12.76
N GLU A 162 4.54 -2.50 -12.57
CA GLU A 162 3.76 -1.73 -13.53
C GLU A 162 4.38 -0.36 -13.82
N THR A 163 4.84 0.32 -12.77
CA THR A 163 5.51 1.63 -12.91
C THR A 163 6.79 1.53 -13.75
N PHE A 164 7.64 0.54 -13.48
CA PHE A 164 8.90 0.37 -14.21
C PHE A 164 8.70 -0.10 -15.65
N VAL A 165 7.73 -0.97 -15.90
CA VAL A 165 7.38 -1.38 -17.26
C VAL A 165 6.86 -0.19 -18.07
N GLU A 166 5.98 0.63 -17.50
CA GLU A 166 5.47 1.82 -18.18
C GLU A 166 6.59 2.87 -18.38
N MET A 167 7.48 3.05 -17.41
CA MET A 167 8.69 3.88 -17.54
C MET A 167 9.56 3.36 -18.69
N GLY A 168 9.78 2.04 -18.77
CA GLY A 168 10.51 1.41 -19.88
C GLY A 168 9.84 1.65 -21.23
N ARG A 169 8.52 1.58 -21.29
CA ARG A 169 7.75 1.83 -22.51
C ARG A 169 7.90 3.28 -22.99
N GLN A 170 7.81 4.25 -22.09
CA GLN A 170 7.88 5.67 -22.43
C GLN A 170 9.28 6.14 -22.81
N HIS A 171 10.33 5.65 -22.16
CA HIS A 171 11.67 6.17 -22.29
C HIS A 171 12.64 5.27 -23.07
N PHE A 172 12.33 3.95 -23.17
CA PHE A 172 13.28 2.96 -23.70
C PHE A 172 12.65 2.00 -24.72
N GLY A 173 11.49 2.35 -25.30
CA GLY A 173 10.83 1.54 -26.31
C GLY A 173 10.27 0.20 -25.80
N GLY A 174 10.10 0.07 -24.48
CA GLY A 174 9.53 -1.12 -23.84
C GLY A 174 10.55 -2.18 -23.44
N ASP A 175 11.86 -1.98 -23.70
CA ASP A 175 12.91 -2.92 -23.32
C ASP A 175 13.85 -2.29 -22.27
N LEU A 176 13.93 -2.94 -21.11
CA LEU A 176 14.81 -2.55 -20.01
C LEU A 176 16.08 -3.39 -19.93
N LYS A 177 16.32 -4.28 -20.90
CA LYS A 177 17.51 -5.13 -20.94
C LYS A 177 18.79 -4.29 -20.98
N GLY A 178 19.70 -4.55 -20.06
CA GLY A 178 20.97 -3.83 -19.92
C GLY A 178 20.83 -2.42 -19.33
N ARG A 179 19.60 -2.00 -18.95
CA ARG A 179 19.35 -0.77 -18.23
C ARG A 179 19.46 -0.99 -16.73
N TRP A 180 19.74 0.09 -16.00
CA TRP A 180 19.74 0.02 -14.55
C TRP A 180 19.03 1.19 -13.89
N ILE A 181 18.31 0.86 -12.83
CA ILE A 181 17.51 1.80 -12.03
C ILE A 181 18.24 2.03 -10.72
N LEU A 182 18.41 3.30 -10.33
CA LEU A 182 18.89 3.68 -9.02
C LEU A 182 17.71 4.06 -8.13
N THR A 183 17.69 3.54 -6.92
CA THR A 183 16.68 3.86 -5.90
C THR A 183 17.32 3.93 -4.52
N ALA A 184 16.57 4.46 -3.54
CA ALA A 184 17.00 4.46 -2.14
C ALA A 184 15.87 4.07 -1.20
N GLY A 185 16.24 3.49 -0.05
CA GLY A 185 15.33 2.97 0.96
C GLY A 185 14.88 1.52 0.67
N LEU A 186 15.41 0.57 1.44
CA LEU A 186 15.04 -0.86 1.37
C LEU A 186 14.21 -1.32 2.57
N GLY A 187 13.43 -0.38 3.15
CA GLY A 187 12.45 -0.67 4.20
C GLY A 187 11.27 -1.51 3.72
N GLY A 188 10.18 -1.55 4.49
CA GLY A 188 8.98 -2.34 4.18
C GLY A 188 8.45 -2.15 2.77
N MET A 189 8.34 -0.90 2.33
CA MET A 189 7.84 -0.53 1.00
C MET A 189 8.95 -0.51 -0.05
N GLY A 190 10.03 0.22 0.19
CA GLY A 190 11.13 0.40 -0.77
C GLY A 190 11.90 -0.87 -1.07
N GLY A 191 11.92 -1.82 -0.14
CA GLY A 191 12.55 -3.12 -0.34
C GLY A 191 11.95 -3.97 -1.46
N ALA A 192 10.77 -3.61 -1.97
CA ALA A 192 10.16 -4.25 -3.12
C ALA A 192 10.72 -3.78 -4.47
N GLN A 193 11.32 -2.60 -4.53
CA GLN A 193 11.78 -2.01 -5.78
C GLN A 193 12.87 -2.82 -6.50
N PRO A 194 13.89 -3.38 -5.82
CA PRO A 194 14.89 -4.20 -6.49
C PRO A 194 14.30 -5.42 -7.21
N LEU A 195 13.39 -6.16 -6.56
CA LEU A 195 12.72 -7.30 -7.17
C LEU A 195 11.86 -6.87 -8.36
N ALA A 196 11.08 -5.79 -8.22
CA ALA A 196 10.24 -5.27 -9.28
C ALA A 196 11.05 -4.83 -10.51
N ALA A 197 12.22 -4.23 -10.31
CA ALA A 197 13.13 -3.84 -11.40
C ALA A 197 13.65 -5.07 -12.15
N VAL A 198 14.09 -6.10 -11.42
CA VAL A 198 14.56 -7.38 -12.00
C VAL A 198 13.43 -8.06 -12.78
N MET A 199 12.22 -8.13 -12.22
CA MET A 199 11.05 -8.69 -12.90
C MET A 199 10.67 -7.89 -14.16
N ALA A 200 10.90 -6.57 -14.16
CA ALA A 200 10.72 -5.71 -15.33
C ALA A 200 11.86 -5.84 -16.38
N GLY A 201 12.94 -6.54 -16.06
CA GLY A 201 14.08 -6.81 -16.97
C GLY A 201 15.25 -5.84 -16.79
N ALA A 202 15.27 -4.97 -15.77
CA ALA A 202 16.34 -4.05 -15.47
C ALA A 202 17.26 -4.55 -14.36
N HIS A 203 18.50 -4.07 -14.33
CA HIS A 203 19.31 -4.10 -13.11
C HIS A 203 18.81 -3.05 -12.12
N CYS A 204 19.13 -3.21 -10.84
CA CYS A 204 18.79 -2.23 -9.81
C CYS A 204 19.94 -2.05 -8.82
N ILE A 205 20.22 -0.80 -8.46
CA ILE A 205 21.01 -0.49 -7.26
C ILE A 205 20.08 0.21 -6.27
N GLY A 206 19.91 -0.40 -5.09
CA GLY A 206 19.14 0.14 -3.98
C GLY A 206 20.05 0.59 -2.85
N ILE A 207 20.06 1.87 -2.54
CA ILE A 207 20.86 2.43 -1.44
C ILE A 207 20.09 2.25 -0.13
N GLU A 208 20.77 1.71 0.91
CA GLU A 208 20.18 1.54 2.24
C GLU A 208 21.23 1.81 3.32
N VAL A 209 20.86 2.60 4.32
CA VAL A 209 21.76 2.98 5.42
C VAL A 209 21.86 1.90 6.50
N GLN A 210 20.85 1.04 6.62
CA GLN A 210 20.78 -0.04 7.60
C GLN A 210 21.14 -1.39 6.99
N GLU A 211 22.29 -1.94 7.37
CA GLU A 211 22.77 -3.24 6.92
C GLU A 211 21.73 -4.37 7.13
N SER A 212 21.06 -4.37 8.28
CA SER A 212 20.03 -5.36 8.61
C SER A 212 18.86 -5.40 7.61
N ARG A 213 18.53 -4.27 6.99
CA ARG A 213 17.51 -4.21 5.95
C ARG A 213 18.00 -4.84 4.64
N ILE A 214 19.26 -4.61 4.28
CA ILE A 214 19.88 -5.29 3.12
C ILE A 214 19.86 -6.81 3.34
N GLU A 215 20.33 -7.28 4.49
CA GLU A 215 20.34 -8.72 4.82
C GLU A 215 18.93 -9.32 4.77
N LYS A 216 17.94 -8.62 5.33
CA LYS A 216 16.53 -9.06 5.28
C LYS A 216 16.02 -9.21 3.84
N ARG A 217 16.42 -8.31 2.92
CA ARG A 217 16.02 -8.41 1.51
C ARG A 217 16.75 -9.52 0.75
N LEU A 218 17.98 -9.84 1.10
CA LEU A 218 18.69 -11.01 0.60
C LEU A 218 18.02 -12.32 1.06
N GLU A 219 17.72 -12.43 2.36
CA GLU A 219 17.02 -13.59 2.93
C GLU A 219 15.67 -13.85 2.25
N THR A 220 14.89 -12.78 2.03
CA THR A 220 13.57 -12.87 1.41
C THR A 220 13.60 -12.90 -0.12
N ARG A 221 14.78 -12.90 -0.75
CA ARG A 221 15.00 -12.93 -2.20
C ARG A 221 14.41 -11.72 -2.95
N TYR A 222 14.30 -10.59 -2.27
CA TYR A 222 13.92 -9.31 -2.88
C TYR A 222 15.14 -8.57 -3.41
N LEU A 223 16.33 -9.01 -3.02
CA LEU A 223 17.63 -8.49 -3.43
C LEU A 223 18.54 -9.68 -3.77
N ASP A 224 19.34 -9.56 -4.84
CA ASP A 224 20.19 -10.65 -5.31
C ASP A 224 21.60 -10.57 -4.73
N ARG A 225 22.15 -9.35 -4.56
CA ARG A 225 23.55 -9.09 -4.16
C ARG A 225 23.62 -7.92 -3.18
N ARG A 226 24.77 -7.85 -2.50
CA ARG A 226 25.17 -6.74 -1.63
C ARG A 226 26.46 -6.13 -2.16
N ALA A 227 26.64 -4.82 -1.95
CA ALA A 227 27.87 -4.09 -2.21
C ALA A 227 28.20 -3.13 -1.07
N GLY A 228 29.49 -3.00 -0.74
CA GLY A 228 30.00 -2.06 0.26
C GLY A 228 30.50 -0.74 -0.33
N SER A 229 30.53 -0.61 -1.66
CA SER A 229 30.98 0.60 -2.35
C SER A 229 30.26 0.80 -3.69
N ILE A 230 30.27 2.05 -4.18
CA ILE A 230 29.72 2.40 -5.49
C ILE A 230 30.39 1.57 -6.59
N ASP A 231 31.73 1.44 -6.56
CA ASP A 231 32.49 0.73 -7.57
C ASP A 231 32.14 -0.76 -7.61
N GLU A 232 31.99 -1.38 -6.44
CA GLU A 232 31.57 -2.78 -6.33
C GLU A 232 30.15 -2.98 -6.87
N ALA A 233 29.20 -2.09 -6.53
CA ALA A 233 27.83 -2.14 -7.04
C ALA A 233 27.77 -2.03 -8.57
N LEU A 234 28.50 -1.10 -9.14
CA LEU A 234 28.61 -0.92 -10.59
C LEU A 234 29.27 -2.11 -11.29
N GLU A 235 30.32 -2.68 -10.70
CA GLU A 235 30.98 -3.86 -11.26
C GLU A 235 30.06 -5.08 -11.26
N ILE A 236 29.27 -5.29 -10.20
CA ILE A 236 28.30 -6.37 -10.13
C ILE A 236 27.29 -6.27 -11.28
N ILE A 237 26.66 -5.10 -11.48
CA ILE A 237 25.67 -4.94 -12.55
C ILE A 237 26.29 -4.99 -13.95
N ARG A 238 27.52 -4.48 -14.11
CA ARG A 238 28.24 -4.48 -15.38
C ARG A 238 28.63 -5.88 -15.86
N THR A 239 28.92 -6.79 -14.93
CA THR A 239 29.35 -8.16 -15.22
C THR A 239 28.21 -9.16 -15.20
N ALA A 240 27.02 -8.77 -14.72
CA ALA A 240 25.86 -9.63 -14.68
C ALA A 240 25.31 -9.91 -16.10
N THR A 241 24.99 -11.16 -16.37
CA THR A 241 24.39 -11.62 -17.63
C THR A 241 22.88 -11.55 -17.64
N GLU A 242 22.28 -11.53 -16.45
CA GLU A 242 20.83 -11.43 -16.22
C GLU A 242 20.52 -10.21 -15.37
N PRO A 243 19.28 -9.69 -15.43
CA PRO A 243 18.83 -8.63 -14.54
C PRO A 243 19.16 -8.94 -13.07
N THR A 244 19.88 -8.05 -12.42
CA THR A 244 20.42 -8.28 -11.07
C THR A 244 20.21 -7.05 -10.21
N SER A 245 19.79 -7.27 -8.97
CA SER A 245 19.62 -6.23 -7.97
C SER A 245 20.72 -6.24 -6.92
N VAL A 246 21.18 -5.03 -6.54
CA VAL A 246 22.30 -4.82 -5.62
C VAL A 246 21.89 -3.86 -4.51
N GLY A 247 22.02 -4.28 -3.25
CA GLY A 247 21.92 -3.40 -2.09
C GLY A 247 23.25 -2.72 -1.80
N LEU A 248 23.29 -1.41 -1.97
CA LEU A 248 24.47 -0.58 -1.66
C LEU A 248 24.34 0.01 -0.27
N LEU A 249 25.23 -0.40 0.64
CA LEU A 249 25.25 0.16 1.99
C LEU A 249 25.74 1.62 1.97
N GLY A 250 24.89 2.55 2.40
CA GLY A 250 25.22 3.98 2.46
C GLY A 250 24.00 4.88 2.64
N ASN A 251 24.26 6.15 2.78
CA ASN A 251 23.24 7.18 2.89
C ASN A 251 22.97 7.83 1.52
N ALA A 252 21.72 7.87 1.07
CA ALA A 252 21.37 8.40 -0.24
C ALA A 252 21.75 9.89 -0.40
N ALA A 253 21.62 10.69 0.66
CA ALA A 253 22.06 12.10 0.65
C ALA A 253 23.57 12.29 0.48
N GLU A 254 24.36 11.23 0.66
CA GLU A 254 25.81 11.23 0.44
C GLU A 254 26.20 10.53 -0.88
N ILE A 255 25.57 9.37 -1.15
CA ILE A 255 25.89 8.54 -2.32
C ILE A 255 25.49 9.22 -3.63
N LEU A 256 24.30 9.83 -3.71
CA LEU A 256 23.83 10.50 -4.94
C LEU A 256 24.75 11.67 -5.35
N PRO A 257 25.14 12.61 -4.47
CA PRO A 257 26.12 13.63 -4.81
C PRO A 257 27.49 13.06 -5.24
N GLN A 258 28.00 12.02 -4.55
CA GLN A 258 29.26 11.37 -4.93
C GLN A 258 29.19 10.74 -6.34
N MET A 259 28.07 10.11 -6.68
CA MET A 259 27.87 9.56 -8.03
C MET A 259 27.79 10.67 -9.08
N LEU A 260 27.12 11.80 -8.78
CA LEU A 260 27.07 12.98 -9.67
C LEU A 260 28.47 13.55 -9.92
N GLU A 261 29.27 13.78 -8.88
CA GLU A 261 30.66 14.29 -8.98
C GLU A 261 31.54 13.38 -9.85
N ARG A 262 31.29 12.06 -9.80
CA ARG A 262 32.00 11.06 -10.59
C ARG A 262 31.43 10.87 -12.00
N GLY A 263 30.38 11.59 -12.38
CA GLY A 263 29.71 11.47 -13.68
C GLY A 263 28.98 10.15 -13.90
N ILE A 264 28.62 9.44 -12.84
CA ILE A 264 27.90 8.17 -12.89
C ILE A 264 26.41 8.49 -13.13
N LYS A 265 25.86 7.96 -14.22
CA LYS A 265 24.50 8.26 -14.65
C LYS A 265 23.66 6.97 -14.73
N PRO A 266 22.61 6.82 -13.90
CA PRO A 266 21.65 5.71 -14.05
C PRO A 266 20.75 5.94 -15.27
N ASP A 267 20.12 4.87 -15.77
CA ASP A 267 19.10 4.99 -16.82
C ASP A 267 17.80 5.58 -16.26
N ALA A 268 17.45 5.31 -15.00
CA ALA A 268 16.36 5.96 -14.28
C ALA A 268 16.68 6.09 -12.78
N LEU A 269 16.08 7.08 -12.13
CA LEU A 269 16.25 7.36 -10.71
C LEU A 269 14.90 7.52 -10.02
N THR A 270 14.72 6.83 -8.91
CA THR A 270 13.57 7.01 -8.02
C THR A 270 13.98 6.94 -6.55
N ASP A 271 13.03 7.14 -5.62
CA ASP A 271 13.29 7.11 -4.19
C ASP A 271 12.09 6.55 -3.40
N GLN A 272 12.37 5.79 -2.35
CA GLN A 272 11.40 5.29 -1.39
C GLN A 272 11.94 5.34 0.06
N THR A 273 12.82 6.27 0.36
CA THR A 273 13.23 6.54 1.76
C THR A 273 12.03 7.03 2.58
N SER A 274 12.00 6.72 3.88
CA SER A 274 10.86 7.12 4.74
C SER A 274 10.97 8.58 5.18
N ALA A 275 10.68 9.52 4.28
CA ALA A 275 10.77 10.95 4.53
C ALA A 275 9.51 11.55 5.21
N HIS A 276 8.38 10.83 5.23
CA HIS A 276 7.13 11.27 5.86
C HIS A 276 7.19 11.36 7.40
N ASP A 277 8.21 10.78 8.00
CA ASP A 277 8.56 10.90 9.41
C ASP A 277 10.08 11.12 9.50
N PRO A 278 10.56 12.37 9.40
CA PRO A 278 11.99 12.66 9.35
C PRO A 278 12.78 12.13 10.54
N ALA A 279 12.20 12.14 11.75
CA ALA A 279 12.91 11.70 12.94
C ALA A 279 13.13 10.18 12.97
N ASN A 280 12.09 9.39 12.62
CA ASN A 280 12.12 7.94 12.73
C ASN A 280 12.44 7.24 11.41
N GLY A 281 12.19 7.89 10.29
CA GLY A 281 12.29 7.32 8.95
C GLY A 281 13.56 7.60 8.20
N TYR A 282 14.23 8.74 8.44
CA TYR A 282 15.36 9.20 7.65
C TYR A 282 16.61 9.42 8.50
N CYS A 283 17.67 8.64 8.24
CA CYS A 283 18.96 8.82 8.90
C CYS A 283 19.68 10.04 8.37
N PRO A 284 20.05 11.04 9.21
CA PRO A 284 20.79 12.22 8.75
C PRO A 284 22.16 11.87 8.12
N ALA A 285 22.55 12.58 7.07
CA ALA A 285 23.88 12.46 6.48
C ALA A 285 24.98 12.73 7.52
N GLY A 286 26.07 11.98 7.44
CA GLY A 286 27.18 12.06 8.40
C GLY A 286 26.89 11.40 9.77
N TRP A 287 25.71 10.81 9.96
CA TRP A 287 25.39 10.09 11.19
C TRP A 287 25.51 8.59 11.00
N SER A 288 26.07 7.93 12.01
CA SER A 288 25.94 6.46 12.09
C SER A 288 24.53 6.07 12.50
N VAL A 289 24.08 4.87 12.09
CA VAL A 289 22.79 4.31 12.50
C VAL A 289 22.67 4.27 14.03
N ALA A 290 23.74 3.91 14.74
CA ALA A 290 23.75 3.88 16.21
C ALA A 290 23.49 5.28 16.81
N LYS A 291 24.17 6.32 16.30
CA LYS A 291 23.93 7.70 16.72
C LYS A 291 22.49 8.14 16.43
N TRP A 292 21.98 7.82 15.25
CA TRP A 292 20.60 8.14 14.89
C TRP A 292 19.60 7.47 15.84
N GLN A 293 19.78 6.18 16.17
CA GLN A 293 18.94 5.45 17.11
C GLN A 293 18.98 6.04 18.52
N GLU A 294 20.15 6.37 19.05
CA GLU A 294 20.31 7.03 20.36
C GLU A 294 19.60 8.40 20.39
N MET A 295 19.84 9.21 19.36
CA MET A 295 19.32 10.57 19.33
C MET A 295 17.80 10.64 19.14
N ARG A 296 17.18 9.66 18.46
CA ARG A 296 15.71 9.57 18.34
C ARG A 296 15.01 9.47 19.70
N GLU A 297 15.60 8.76 20.64
CA GLU A 297 15.06 8.63 22.01
C GLU A 297 15.34 9.88 22.85
N ARG A 298 16.49 10.50 22.63
CA ARG A 298 16.98 11.61 23.46
C ARG A 298 16.46 12.98 23.01
N ASP A 299 16.51 13.27 21.71
CA ASP A 299 16.14 14.55 21.11
C ASP A 299 15.59 14.35 19.70
N PRO A 300 14.34 13.89 19.55
CA PRO A 300 13.73 13.63 18.24
C PRO A 300 13.59 14.91 17.40
N ALA A 301 13.50 16.08 18.01
CA ALA A 301 13.40 17.35 17.28
C ALA A 301 14.71 17.69 16.55
N ALA A 302 15.86 17.52 17.23
CA ALA A 302 17.16 17.70 16.60
C ALA A 302 17.41 16.67 15.49
N VAL A 303 16.93 15.44 15.66
CA VAL A 303 16.99 14.41 14.61
C VAL A 303 16.16 14.83 13.39
N ALA A 304 14.92 15.27 13.59
CA ALA A 304 14.04 15.71 12.52
C ALA A 304 14.65 16.87 11.72
N GLU A 305 15.26 17.85 12.38
CA GLU A 305 15.92 18.96 11.74
C GLU A 305 17.13 18.52 10.89
N ALA A 306 18.01 17.68 11.44
CA ALA A 306 19.16 17.14 10.73
C ALA A 306 18.75 16.25 9.54
N ALA A 307 17.68 15.48 9.70
CA ALA A 307 17.12 14.68 8.63
C ALA A 307 16.56 15.54 7.49
N ARG A 308 15.82 16.60 7.79
CA ARG A 308 15.29 17.54 6.77
C ARG A 308 16.39 18.21 5.96
N ILE A 309 17.50 18.61 6.59
CA ILE A 309 18.67 19.13 5.87
C ILE A 309 19.20 18.09 4.88
N SER A 310 19.31 16.83 5.30
CA SER A 310 19.78 15.74 4.45
C SER A 310 18.79 15.41 3.33
N ILE A 311 17.49 15.46 3.61
CA ILE A 311 16.41 15.28 2.62
C ILE A 311 16.51 16.38 1.54
N ALA A 312 16.76 17.63 1.91
CA ALA A 312 16.96 18.71 0.95
C ALA A 312 18.15 18.42 0.01
N GLN A 313 19.29 17.99 0.55
CA GLN A 313 20.46 17.58 -0.24
C GLN A 313 20.16 16.40 -1.19
N HIS A 314 19.42 15.41 -0.71
CA HIS A 314 18.99 14.26 -1.51
C HIS A 314 18.14 14.71 -2.71
N VAL A 315 17.13 15.55 -2.46
CA VAL A 315 16.24 16.07 -3.52
C VAL A 315 16.98 16.95 -4.51
N GLU A 316 17.93 17.79 -4.07
CA GLU A 316 18.77 18.57 -4.99
C GLU A 316 19.61 17.67 -5.91
N ALA A 317 20.15 16.55 -5.39
CA ALA A 317 20.83 15.57 -6.23
C ALA A 317 19.88 14.91 -7.25
N MET A 318 18.65 14.57 -6.86
CA MET A 318 17.64 14.04 -7.79
C MET A 318 17.29 15.04 -8.89
N LEU A 319 17.16 16.33 -8.55
CA LEU A 319 16.92 17.41 -9.50
C LEU A 319 18.09 17.58 -10.49
N ALA A 320 19.33 17.43 -10.02
CA ALA A 320 20.51 17.45 -10.89
C ALA A 320 20.49 16.30 -11.90
N TYR A 321 20.12 15.08 -11.48
CA TYR A 321 19.94 13.94 -12.41
C TYR A 321 18.84 14.21 -13.43
N LYS A 322 17.72 14.76 -13.01
CA LYS A 322 16.66 15.17 -13.94
C LYS A 322 17.18 16.18 -14.97
N ALA A 323 17.94 17.18 -14.54
CA ALA A 323 18.53 18.18 -15.44
C ALA A 323 19.51 17.56 -16.45
N MET A 324 20.13 16.42 -16.11
CA MET A 324 20.95 15.61 -17.02
C MET A 324 20.13 14.73 -17.98
N GLY A 325 18.79 14.81 -17.92
CA GLY A 325 17.87 14.02 -18.75
C GLY A 325 17.66 12.58 -18.29
N VAL A 326 17.96 12.28 -17.02
CA VAL A 326 17.60 11.00 -16.41
C VAL A 326 16.09 11.01 -16.06
N PRO A 327 15.28 10.03 -16.48
CA PRO A 327 13.95 9.82 -15.95
C PRO A 327 13.99 9.74 -14.43
N THR A 328 13.50 10.78 -13.77
CA THR A 328 13.55 10.93 -12.29
C THR A 328 12.15 11.14 -11.76
N PHE A 329 11.77 10.39 -10.75
CA PHE A 329 10.44 10.46 -10.16
C PHE A 329 10.44 10.02 -8.68
N ASP A 330 9.52 10.58 -7.91
CA ASP A 330 9.27 10.22 -6.51
C ASP A 330 8.27 9.07 -6.43
N TYR A 331 8.53 8.12 -5.55
CA TYR A 331 7.61 6.99 -5.33
C TYR A 331 6.60 7.24 -4.17
N GLY A 332 6.40 8.49 -3.77
CA GLY A 332 5.33 8.90 -2.86
C GLY A 332 5.63 8.70 -1.38
N ASN A 333 6.80 9.16 -0.95
CA ASN A 333 7.27 9.12 0.44
C ASN A 333 7.32 10.50 1.13
N ASN A 334 6.78 11.52 0.50
CA ASN A 334 6.77 12.92 0.95
C ASN A 334 8.13 13.65 0.92
N ILE A 335 9.15 13.07 0.30
CA ILE A 335 10.51 13.64 0.28
C ILE A 335 10.56 15.02 -0.35
N ARG A 336 9.76 15.27 -1.40
CA ARG A 336 9.71 16.57 -2.10
C ARG A 336 9.08 17.65 -1.23
N GLN A 337 8.06 17.33 -0.42
CA GLN A 337 7.44 18.29 0.47
C GLN A 337 8.40 18.70 1.60
N GLU A 338 9.05 17.74 2.25
CA GLU A 338 10.05 18.01 3.28
C GLU A 338 11.21 18.90 2.74
N ALA A 339 11.69 18.60 1.53
CA ALA A 339 12.71 19.43 0.87
C ALA A 339 12.20 20.84 0.55
N LYS A 340 10.96 20.99 0.08
CA LYS A 340 10.34 22.29 -0.18
C LYS A 340 10.21 23.12 1.08
N ASP A 341 9.82 22.52 2.19
CA ASP A 341 9.71 23.19 3.48
C ASP A 341 11.09 23.65 4.01
N MET A 342 12.16 22.99 3.56
CA MET A 342 13.55 23.39 3.80
C MET A 342 14.12 24.39 2.77
N GLY A 343 13.30 24.94 1.88
CA GLY A 343 13.67 25.99 0.94
C GLY A 343 14.04 25.52 -0.47
N VAL A 344 13.95 24.23 -0.80
CA VAL A 344 14.10 23.73 -2.18
C VAL A 344 12.81 24.00 -2.94
N THR A 345 12.62 25.26 -3.38
CA THR A 345 11.35 25.74 -3.95
C THR A 345 10.89 25.00 -5.20
N HIS A 346 11.82 24.36 -5.92
CA HIS A 346 11.62 23.59 -7.14
C HIS A 346 11.63 22.07 -6.93
N ALA A 347 11.45 21.61 -5.68
CA ALA A 347 11.45 20.18 -5.33
C ALA A 347 10.43 19.35 -6.13
N PHE A 348 9.32 19.95 -6.58
CA PHE A 348 8.29 19.30 -7.40
C PHE A 348 8.53 19.38 -8.91
N ASP A 349 9.71 19.85 -9.37
CA ASP A 349 10.01 19.86 -10.80
C ASP A 349 10.16 18.47 -11.40
N PHE A 350 10.52 17.44 -10.63
CA PHE A 350 10.31 16.06 -11.04
C PHE A 350 8.97 15.51 -10.49
N PRO A 351 8.25 14.71 -11.27
CA PRO A 351 6.92 14.23 -10.89
C PRO A 351 6.97 13.08 -9.88
N GLY A 352 5.84 12.81 -9.24
CA GLY A 352 5.59 11.51 -8.63
C GLY A 352 5.34 10.41 -9.69
N PHE A 353 5.41 9.15 -9.27
CA PHE A 353 5.24 8.01 -10.17
C PHE A 353 3.81 7.94 -10.78
N VAL A 354 2.80 8.43 -10.08
CA VAL A 354 1.43 8.38 -10.58
C VAL A 354 1.22 9.31 -11.77
N PRO A 355 1.48 10.63 -11.70
CA PRO A 355 1.34 11.49 -12.88
C PRO A 355 2.31 11.11 -14.00
N ALA A 356 3.47 10.55 -13.67
CA ALA A 356 4.45 10.15 -14.67
C ALA A 356 4.02 8.90 -15.46
N TYR A 357 3.53 7.85 -14.78
CA TYR A 357 3.39 6.52 -15.38
C TYR A 357 2.02 5.84 -15.14
N VAL A 358 1.36 6.09 -14.01
CA VAL A 358 0.17 5.33 -13.61
C VAL A 358 -1.14 6.00 -14.04
N ARG A 359 -1.16 7.31 -14.22
CA ARG A 359 -2.38 8.07 -14.54
C ARG A 359 -3.19 7.50 -15.74
N PRO A 360 -2.58 7.11 -16.87
CA PRO A 360 -3.32 6.52 -17.98
C PRO A 360 -4.06 5.22 -17.62
N LEU A 361 -3.48 4.41 -16.73
CA LEU A 361 -4.10 3.18 -16.20
C LEU A 361 -5.30 3.53 -15.30
N PHE A 362 -5.13 4.49 -14.40
CA PHE A 362 -6.20 4.98 -13.52
C PHE A 362 -7.39 5.55 -14.30
N CYS A 363 -7.15 6.17 -15.45
CA CYS A 363 -8.20 6.64 -16.35
C CYS A 363 -9.09 5.50 -16.89
N ARG A 364 -8.60 4.24 -16.87
CA ARG A 364 -9.35 3.04 -17.26
C ARG A 364 -9.85 2.23 -16.07
N GLY A 365 -9.71 2.77 -14.86
CA GLY A 365 -10.00 2.03 -13.63
C GLY A 365 -9.04 0.85 -13.40
N ILE A 366 -7.93 0.78 -14.17
CA ILE A 366 -6.90 -0.23 -14.00
C ILE A 366 -6.10 0.13 -12.75
N GLY A 367 -6.07 -0.79 -11.81
CA GLY A 367 -5.38 -0.62 -10.55
C GLY A 367 -5.36 -1.90 -9.74
N PRO A 368 -4.85 -1.83 -8.50
CA PRO A 368 -4.56 -3.00 -7.67
C PRO A 368 -5.83 -3.77 -7.29
N PHE A 369 -5.94 -4.97 -7.85
CA PHE A 369 -6.97 -5.96 -7.53
C PHE A 369 -6.31 -7.15 -6.85
N ARG A 370 -6.68 -7.43 -5.61
CA ARG A 370 -6.07 -8.48 -4.79
C ARG A 370 -7.08 -9.46 -4.27
N TRP A 371 -6.61 -10.72 -4.07
CA TRP A 371 -7.44 -11.76 -3.47
C TRP A 371 -6.64 -12.66 -2.55
N VAL A 372 -7.34 -13.28 -1.59
CA VAL A 372 -6.77 -14.12 -0.54
C VAL A 372 -7.57 -15.41 -0.44
N ALA A 373 -6.89 -16.56 -0.43
CA ALA A 373 -7.50 -17.87 -0.24
C ALA A 373 -7.63 -18.19 1.26
N LEU A 374 -8.87 -18.21 1.78
CA LEU A 374 -9.12 -18.52 3.19
C LEU A 374 -8.88 -19.99 3.56
N SER A 375 -8.70 -20.85 2.57
CA SER A 375 -8.27 -22.23 2.76
C SER A 375 -6.88 -22.34 3.39
N GLY A 376 -6.01 -21.37 3.10
CA GLY A 376 -4.59 -21.46 3.40
C GLY A 376 -3.80 -22.37 2.46
N ASP A 377 -4.42 -22.86 1.39
CA ASP A 377 -3.81 -23.70 0.36
C ASP A 377 -3.28 -22.81 -0.80
N PRO A 378 -1.96 -22.80 -1.08
CA PRO A 378 -1.39 -22.11 -2.22
C PRO A 378 -1.98 -22.52 -3.57
N GLU A 379 -2.43 -23.77 -3.72
CA GLU A 379 -3.02 -24.26 -4.98
C GLU A 379 -4.30 -23.53 -5.34
N ASP A 380 -5.07 -23.04 -4.37
CA ASP A 380 -6.26 -22.24 -4.65
C ASP A 380 -5.91 -20.89 -5.30
N ILE A 381 -4.76 -20.31 -4.94
CA ILE A 381 -4.23 -19.12 -5.64
C ILE A 381 -3.78 -19.47 -7.05
N PHE A 382 -3.05 -20.58 -7.23
CA PHE A 382 -2.59 -20.96 -8.57
C PHE A 382 -3.75 -21.27 -9.53
N ARG A 383 -4.83 -21.89 -9.04
CA ARG A 383 -6.06 -22.11 -9.83
C ARG A 383 -6.74 -20.78 -10.19
N THR A 384 -6.80 -19.84 -9.26
CA THR A 384 -7.35 -18.51 -9.54
C THR A 384 -6.45 -17.69 -10.47
N ASP A 385 -5.11 -17.82 -10.42
CA ASP A 385 -4.19 -17.22 -11.39
C ASP A 385 -4.48 -17.72 -12.82
N GLU A 386 -4.68 -19.03 -13.01
CA GLU A 386 -5.05 -19.59 -14.32
C GLU A 386 -6.43 -19.11 -14.79
N LYS A 387 -7.39 -18.95 -13.87
CA LYS A 387 -8.71 -18.39 -14.19
C LYS A 387 -8.61 -16.92 -14.64
N VAL A 388 -7.72 -16.13 -14.07
CA VAL A 388 -7.45 -14.76 -14.53
C VAL A 388 -6.93 -14.77 -15.97
N LYS A 389 -5.97 -15.64 -16.29
CA LYS A 389 -5.42 -15.76 -17.66
C LYS A 389 -6.49 -16.22 -18.68
N GLU A 390 -7.35 -17.15 -18.27
CA GLU A 390 -8.48 -17.62 -19.11
C GLU A 390 -9.45 -16.48 -19.46
N LEU A 391 -9.79 -15.63 -18.49
CA LEU A 391 -10.78 -14.56 -18.66
C LEU A 391 -10.21 -13.28 -19.30
N ILE A 392 -8.90 -13.12 -19.28
CA ILE A 392 -8.17 -11.97 -19.85
C ILE A 392 -7.04 -12.51 -20.74
N PRO A 393 -7.38 -13.18 -21.86
CA PRO A 393 -6.40 -13.89 -22.69
C PRO A 393 -5.45 -12.95 -23.47
N ASP A 394 -5.90 -11.72 -23.74
CA ASP A 394 -5.20 -10.78 -24.62
C ASP A 394 -4.24 -9.83 -23.88
N ASP A 395 -3.89 -10.15 -22.62
CA ASP A 395 -2.95 -9.36 -21.83
C ASP A 395 -1.68 -10.16 -21.47
N PRO A 396 -0.69 -10.23 -22.38
CA PRO A 396 0.54 -10.98 -22.14
C PRO A 396 1.38 -10.39 -21.00
N HIS A 397 1.21 -9.10 -20.70
CA HIS A 397 1.88 -8.44 -19.59
C HIS A 397 1.34 -8.94 -18.23
N LEU A 398 0.02 -9.03 -18.09
CA LEU A 398 -0.65 -9.61 -16.93
C LEU A 398 -0.25 -11.09 -16.75
N HIS A 399 -0.24 -11.88 -17.84
CA HIS A 399 0.15 -13.29 -17.78
C HIS A 399 1.59 -13.44 -17.29
N ARG A 400 2.51 -12.67 -17.86
CA ARG A 400 3.91 -12.66 -17.42
C ARG A 400 4.05 -12.32 -15.94
N TRP A 401 3.30 -11.33 -15.45
CA TRP A 401 3.28 -11.02 -14.02
C TRP A 401 2.87 -12.21 -13.17
N LEU A 402 1.76 -12.86 -13.50
CA LEU A 402 1.23 -14.01 -12.73
C LEU A 402 2.21 -15.18 -12.72
N ASP A 403 2.86 -15.49 -13.86
CA ASP A 403 3.87 -16.54 -13.95
C ASP A 403 5.08 -16.24 -13.07
N MET A 404 5.62 -15.03 -13.17
CA MET A 404 6.75 -14.61 -12.32
C MET A 404 6.38 -14.57 -10.84
N ALA A 405 5.17 -14.12 -10.51
CA ALA A 405 4.70 -14.08 -9.13
C ALA A 405 4.59 -15.49 -8.52
N ARG A 406 4.17 -16.47 -9.29
CA ARG A 406 4.14 -17.89 -8.88
C ARG A 406 5.53 -18.42 -8.52
N GLU A 407 6.56 -18.02 -9.26
CA GLU A 407 7.92 -18.48 -9.06
C GLU A 407 8.71 -17.69 -8.00
N ARG A 408 8.51 -16.38 -7.94
CA ARG A 408 9.38 -15.45 -7.21
C ARG A 408 8.79 -14.95 -5.89
N ILE A 409 7.47 -15.00 -5.71
CA ILE A 409 6.81 -14.42 -4.52
C ILE A 409 6.39 -15.54 -3.57
N ALA A 410 7.04 -15.59 -2.41
CA ALA A 410 6.60 -16.42 -1.30
C ALA A 410 5.36 -15.80 -0.62
N PHE A 411 4.38 -16.63 -0.29
CA PHE A 411 3.24 -16.18 0.49
C PHE A 411 3.63 -15.87 1.93
N GLN A 412 3.04 -14.81 2.47
CA GLN A 412 3.17 -14.41 3.87
C GLN A 412 1.78 -14.54 4.52
N GLY A 413 1.65 -15.40 5.53
CA GLY A 413 0.37 -15.72 6.14
C GLY A 413 -0.56 -16.52 5.21
N LEU A 414 -1.81 -16.05 5.02
CA LEU A 414 -2.74 -16.65 4.06
C LEU A 414 -2.26 -16.42 2.62
N PRO A 415 -2.32 -17.45 1.75
CA PRO A 415 -1.96 -17.29 0.35
C PRO A 415 -2.79 -16.20 -0.33
N ALA A 416 -2.12 -15.34 -1.06
CA ALA A 416 -2.73 -14.18 -1.70
C ALA A 416 -2.08 -13.87 -3.05
N ARG A 417 -2.82 -13.15 -3.89
CA ARG A 417 -2.33 -12.62 -5.15
C ARG A 417 -2.85 -11.21 -5.38
N ILE A 418 -2.14 -10.48 -6.20
CA ILE A 418 -2.53 -9.17 -6.74
C ILE A 418 -2.24 -9.14 -8.24
N CYS A 419 -3.08 -8.46 -8.98
CA CYS A 419 -2.80 -8.03 -10.35
C CYS A 419 -3.49 -6.68 -10.61
N TRP A 420 -3.12 -6.01 -11.68
CA TRP A 420 -3.78 -4.78 -12.08
C TRP A 420 -4.77 -5.04 -13.20
N VAL A 421 -6.03 -4.81 -12.92
CA VAL A 421 -7.16 -4.98 -13.86
C VAL A 421 -8.17 -3.84 -13.69
N GLY A 422 -8.92 -3.55 -14.75
CA GLY A 422 -9.73 -2.36 -14.87
C GLY A 422 -11.23 -2.56 -14.71
N LEU A 423 -11.94 -1.47 -15.01
CA LEU A 423 -13.39 -1.48 -15.16
C LEU A 423 -13.80 -2.47 -16.28
N GLY A 424 -14.83 -3.24 -16.06
CA GLY A 424 -15.26 -4.31 -16.96
C GLY A 424 -14.58 -5.67 -16.75
N GLN A 425 -13.45 -5.72 -16.02
CA GLN A 425 -12.71 -6.96 -15.75
C GLN A 425 -12.94 -7.47 -14.32
N ARG A 426 -12.85 -6.60 -13.30
CA ARG A 426 -12.87 -6.98 -11.88
C ARG A 426 -14.12 -7.78 -11.49
N HIS A 427 -15.31 -7.34 -11.91
CA HIS A 427 -16.56 -8.04 -11.59
C HIS A 427 -16.63 -9.43 -12.24
N ARG A 428 -16.11 -9.58 -13.47
CA ARG A 428 -16.04 -10.89 -14.16
C ARG A 428 -15.14 -11.86 -13.39
N LEU A 429 -13.98 -11.39 -12.91
CA LEU A 429 -13.08 -12.18 -12.07
C LEU A 429 -13.73 -12.55 -10.75
N GLY A 430 -14.39 -11.60 -10.07
CA GLY A 430 -15.08 -11.86 -8.82
C GLY A 430 -16.21 -12.88 -8.95
N LEU A 431 -17.00 -12.81 -10.01
CA LEU A 431 -18.04 -13.78 -10.32
C LEU A 431 -17.44 -15.17 -10.61
N ALA A 432 -16.35 -15.24 -11.37
CA ALA A 432 -15.68 -16.50 -11.66
C ALA A 432 -15.09 -17.14 -10.38
N PHE A 433 -14.46 -16.36 -9.51
CA PHE A 433 -13.97 -16.88 -8.23
C PHE A 433 -15.11 -17.37 -7.34
N ASN A 434 -16.27 -16.68 -7.35
CA ASN A 434 -17.44 -17.13 -6.63
C ASN A 434 -17.98 -18.45 -7.17
N GLU A 435 -17.96 -18.64 -8.49
CA GLU A 435 -18.36 -19.91 -9.12
C GLU A 435 -17.38 -21.03 -8.82
N MET A 436 -16.05 -20.75 -8.80
CA MET A 436 -15.03 -21.74 -8.39
C MET A 436 -15.25 -22.21 -6.94
N VAL A 437 -15.64 -21.29 -6.03
CA VAL A 437 -16.01 -21.67 -4.66
C VAL A 437 -17.26 -22.54 -4.65
N ARG A 438 -18.29 -22.15 -5.39
CA ARG A 438 -19.56 -22.91 -5.50
C ARG A 438 -19.34 -24.34 -5.98
N ASN A 439 -18.48 -24.51 -6.97
CA ASN A 439 -18.19 -25.79 -7.60
C ASN A 439 -17.16 -26.65 -6.85
N GLY A 440 -16.57 -26.11 -5.77
CA GLY A 440 -15.50 -26.79 -5.03
C GLY A 440 -14.17 -26.88 -5.79
N GLU A 441 -13.95 -26.02 -6.79
CA GLU A 441 -12.68 -25.89 -7.50
C GLU A 441 -11.61 -25.26 -6.61
N VAL A 442 -12.01 -24.44 -5.66
CA VAL A 442 -11.20 -23.93 -4.54
C VAL A 442 -11.79 -24.36 -3.21
N SER A 443 -10.95 -24.57 -2.21
CA SER A 443 -11.27 -25.31 -0.99
C SER A 443 -12.03 -24.49 0.07
N ALA A 444 -12.03 -23.15 -0.06
CA ALA A 444 -12.72 -22.23 0.85
C ALA A 444 -12.99 -20.90 0.14
N PRO A 445 -13.79 -19.99 0.71
CA PRO A 445 -14.04 -18.67 0.14
C PRO A 445 -12.81 -17.86 -0.18
N ILE A 446 -12.94 -16.99 -1.18
CA ILE A 446 -11.93 -16.03 -1.61
C ILE A 446 -12.32 -14.64 -1.11
N VAL A 447 -11.42 -13.99 -0.40
CA VAL A 447 -11.56 -12.57 -0.05
C VAL A 447 -10.97 -11.73 -1.17
N ILE A 448 -11.74 -10.78 -1.67
CA ILE A 448 -11.33 -9.86 -2.74
C ILE A 448 -11.30 -8.45 -2.19
N GLY A 449 -10.24 -7.73 -2.46
CA GLY A 449 -10.08 -6.32 -2.11
C GLY A 449 -9.15 -5.60 -3.06
N ARG A 450 -8.68 -4.45 -2.62
CA ARG A 450 -7.72 -3.67 -3.39
C ARG A 450 -6.84 -2.84 -2.47
N ASP A 451 -5.82 -2.22 -3.03
CA ASP A 451 -5.08 -1.18 -2.33
C ASP A 451 -5.93 0.09 -2.16
N HIS A 452 -5.71 0.84 -1.10
CA HIS A 452 -6.37 2.13 -0.87
C HIS A 452 -5.90 3.22 -1.85
N LEU A 453 -4.83 2.97 -2.58
CA LEU A 453 -4.26 3.86 -3.60
C LEU A 453 -4.91 3.68 -4.99
N ASP A 454 -6.02 2.98 -5.06
CA ASP A 454 -6.76 2.74 -6.31
C ASP A 454 -7.37 4.03 -6.87
N SER A 455 -7.66 4.02 -8.15
CA SER A 455 -7.97 5.20 -8.98
C SER A 455 -9.10 6.10 -8.48
N GLY A 456 -10.12 5.55 -7.81
CA GLY A 456 -11.29 6.29 -7.31
C GLY A 456 -11.31 6.54 -5.80
N SER A 457 -10.35 5.98 -5.06
CA SER A 457 -10.47 5.81 -3.62
C SER A 457 -9.59 6.71 -2.78
N VAL A 458 -8.86 7.64 -3.36
CA VAL A 458 -7.84 8.42 -2.66
C VAL A 458 -7.86 9.89 -3.05
N ALA A 459 -7.55 10.77 -2.10
CA ALA A 459 -7.14 12.14 -2.33
C ALA A 459 -5.79 12.34 -1.64
N SER A 460 -4.73 12.50 -2.41
CA SER A 460 -3.34 12.60 -1.96
C SER A 460 -2.55 13.49 -2.92
N PRO A 461 -2.53 14.82 -2.69
CA PRO A 461 -1.95 15.80 -3.62
C PRO A 461 -0.47 15.57 -3.95
N ASN A 462 0.29 14.98 -3.01
CA ASN A 462 1.71 14.73 -3.19
C ASN A 462 2.00 13.31 -3.71
N ARG A 463 0.97 12.54 -4.12
CA ARG A 463 1.13 11.15 -4.55
C ARG A 463 0.11 10.74 -5.62
N GLU A 464 -1.02 10.13 -5.25
CA GLU A 464 -1.96 9.51 -6.21
C GLU A 464 -2.75 10.53 -7.01
N THR A 465 -3.03 11.67 -6.43
CA THR A 465 -3.81 12.73 -7.09
C THR A 465 -2.99 13.96 -7.44
N GLU A 466 -1.66 13.81 -7.44
CA GLU A 466 -0.74 14.86 -7.88
C GLU A 466 -1.05 15.28 -9.32
N SER A 467 -1.14 16.58 -9.54
CA SER A 467 -1.32 17.18 -10.87
C SER A 467 -2.57 16.67 -11.60
N MET A 468 -3.70 16.59 -10.92
CA MET A 468 -4.98 16.36 -11.59
C MET A 468 -5.26 17.48 -12.61
N LYS A 469 -5.71 17.10 -13.80
CA LYS A 469 -5.88 18.02 -14.95
C LYS A 469 -6.81 19.21 -14.64
N ASP A 470 -7.76 19.04 -13.72
CA ASP A 470 -8.72 20.06 -13.28
C ASP A 470 -8.33 20.75 -11.97
N GLY A 471 -7.19 20.39 -11.35
CA GLY A 471 -6.74 20.96 -10.08
C GLY A 471 -7.43 20.39 -8.84
N THR A 472 -8.15 19.26 -8.94
CA THR A 472 -8.86 18.63 -7.81
C THR A 472 -7.99 17.72 -6.97
N ASP A 473 -6.69 17.93 -6.92
CA ASP A 473 -5.70 17.10 -6.24
C ASP A 473 -6.07 16.82 -4.77
N ALA A 474 -6.55 17.85 -4.06
CA ALA A 474 -6.85 17.80 -2.63
C ALA A 474 -8.35 17.62 -2.30
N VAL A 475 -9.19 17.32 -3.29
CA VAL A 475 -10.64 17.18 -3.07
C VAL A 475 -10.97 15.82 -2.49
N SER A 476 -11.28 15.78 -1.20
CA SER A 476 -11.59 14.54 -0.45
C SER A 476 -13.00 14.01 -0.67
N ASP A 477 -13.87 14.71 -1.39
CA ASP A 477 -15.21 14.22 -1.72
C ASP A 477 -15.15 12.90 -2.50
N TRP A 478 -14.13 12.73 -3.36
CA TRP A 478 -13.96 11.54 -4.20
C TRP A 478 -13.79 10.24 -3.39
N PRO A 479 -12.84 10.11 -2.47
CA PRO A 479 -12.73 8.91 -1.66
C PRO A 479 -13.91 8.72 -0.69
N LEU A 480 -14.56 9.79 -0.24
CA LEU A 480 -15.80 9.71 0.55
C LEU A 480 -16.93 9.10 -0.29
N LEU A 481 -17.15 9.61 -1.51
CA LEU A 481 -18.14 9.05 -2.44
C LEU A 481 -17.85 7.60 -2.79
N ASN A 482 -16.56 7.23 -2.96
CA ASN A 482 -16.15 5.84 -3.17
C ASN A 482 -16.56 4.95 -1.98
N ALA A 483 -16.30 5.36 -0.74
CA ALA A 483 -16.68 4.60 0.45
C ALA A 483 -18.21 4.46 0.58
N LEU A 484 -18.94 5.55 0.35
CA LEU A 484 -20.41 5.56 0.39
C LEU A 484 -21.02 4.65 -0.67
N LEU A 485 -20.49 4.71 -1.90
CA LEU A 485 -20.95 3.87 -3.00
C LEU A 485 -20.65 2.38 -2.75
N ASN A 486 -19.46 2.05 -2.25
CA ASN A 486 -19.13 0.67 -1.89
C ASN A 486 -20.01 0.13 -0.77
N THR A 487 -20.39 0.99 0.21
CA THR A 487 -21.36 0.66 1.25
C THR A 487 -22.73 0.38 0.63
N ALA A 488 -23.22 1.25 -0.23
CA ALA A 488 -24.50 1.09 -0.91
C ALA A 488 -24.54 -0.11 -1.87
N SER A 489 -23.38 -0.48 -2.44
CA SER A 489 -23.25 -1.63 -3.36
C SER A 489 -23.22 -2.98 -2.65
N GLY A 490 -22.94 -3.02 -1.34
CA GLY A 490 -22.95 -4.24 -0.55
C GLY A 490 -21.58 -4.90 -0.40
N ALA A 491 -20.48 -4.12 -0.34
CA ALA A 491 -19.18 -4.63 0.06
C ALA A 491 -19.25 -5.30 1.44
N THR A 492 -18.40 -6.28 1.70
CA THR A 492 -18.43 -7.01 2.98
C THR A 492 -17.91 -6.15 4.12
N TRP A 493 -16.85 -5.37 3.90
CA TRP A 493 -16.48 -4.25 4.77
C TRP A 493 -15.90 -3.08 3.98
N VAL A 494 -16.13 -1.89 4.52
CA VAL A 494 -15.70 -0.62 3.94
C VAL A 494 -14.98 0.18 5.00
N SER A 495 -13.94 0.89 4.60
CA SER A 495 -13.15 1.71 5.51
C SER A 495 -12.85 3.07 4.92
N PHE A 496 -12.67 4.05 5.81
CA PHE A 496 -12.20 5.39 5.45
C PHE A 496 -11.08 5.83 6.40
N HIS A 497 -9.98 6.29 5.85
CA HIS A 497 -8.75 6.57 6.59
C HIS A 497 -8.18 7.93 6.24
N HIS A 498 -7.40 8.46 7.18
CA HIS A 498 -6.58 9.63 7.00
C HIS A 498 -5.13 9.29 7.24
N GLY A 499 -4.22 9.90 6.49
CA GLY A 499 -2.77 9.70 6.62
C GLY A 499 -2.18 8.91 5.47
N GLY A 500 -2.00 7.61 5.63
CA GLY A 500 -1.33 6.77 4.63
C GLY A 500 0.16 7.01 4.52
N GLY A 501 0.77 6.66 3.38
CA GLY A 501 2.23 6.71 3.18
C GLY A 501 2.85 8.10 3.18
N VAL A 502 2.05 9.15 3.06
CA VAL A 502 2.48 10.57 3.08
C VAL A 502 2.22 11.28 4.41
N GLY A 503 1.59 10.61 5.38
CA GLY A 503 1.38 11.12 6.73
C GLY A 503 0.06 11.85 6.97
N ILE A 504 -0.19 12.20 8.25
CA ILE A 504 -1.39 12.91 8.69
C ILE A 504 -1.44 14.30 8.05
N GLY A 505 -2.61 14.69 7.52
CA GLY A 505 -2.83 15.97 6.85
C GLY A 505 -2.65 15.93 5.32
N TYR A 506 -2.05 14.86 4.78
CA TYR A 506 -1.65 14.82 3.37
C TYR A 506 -2.44 13.85 2.50
N SER A 507 -3.27 12.98 3.09
CA SER A 507 -4.09 12.06 2.30
C SER A 507 -5.33 11.57 3.04
N GLN A 508 -6.40 11.32 2.27
CA GLN A 508 -7.58 10.59 2.71
C GLN A 508 -7.92 9.51 1.68
N HIS A 509 -8.33 8.34 2.15
CA HIS A 509 -8.53 7.21 1.25
C HIS A 509 -9.55 6.20 1.80
N ALA A 510 -10.17 5.46 0.90
CA ALA A 510 -11.18 4.46 1.20
C ALA A 510 -10.69 3.04 0.87
N GLY A 511 -11.08 2.08 1.70
CA GLY A 511 -10.89 0.66 1.47
C GLY A 511 -12.21 -0.05 1.16
N MET A 512 -12.14 -1.07 0.33
CA MET A 512 -13.25 -1.95 -0.04
C MET A 512 -12.78 -3.39 -0.01
N VAL A 513 -13.56 -4.24 0.65
CA VAL A 513 -13.35 -5.70 0.64
C VAL A 513 -14.69 -6.43 0.49
N ILE A 514 -14.68 -7.49 -0.31
CA ILE A 514 -15.85 -8.33 -0.57
C ILE A 514 -15.45 -9.81 -0.59
N VAL A 515 -16.38 -10.67 -0.16
CA VAL A 515 -16.14 -12.11 -0.05
C VAL A 515 -16.91 -12.85 -1.15
N ALA A 516 -16.22 -13.72 -1.86
CA ALA A 516 -16.76 -14.70 -2.79
C ALA A 516 -16.90 -16.02 -2.02
N ASP A 517 -18.12 -16.34 -1.56
CA ASP A 517 -18.42 -17.51 -0.72
C ASP A 517 -19.24 -18.60 -1.43
N GLY A 518 -19.41 -18.48 -2.74
CA GLY A 518 -20.12 -19.42 -3.59
C GLY A 518 -21.65 -19.22 -3.64
N THR A 519 -22.19 -18.24 -2.90
CA THR A 519 -23.64 -17.99 -2.84
C THR A 519 -24.12 -17.04 -3.94
N ASP A 520 -25.43 -17.07 -4.23
CA ASP A 520 -26.07 -16.12 -5.15
C ASP A 520 -26.07 -14.70 -4.59
N ASP A 521 -26.18 -14.57 -3.26
CA ASP A 521 -26.06 -13.28 -2.58
C ASP A 521 -24.68 -12.66 -2.76
N ALA A 522 -23.62 -13.48 -2.67
CA ALA A 522 -22.25 -13.03 -2.98
C ALA A 522 -22.11 -12.63 -4.46
N ALA A 523 -22.62 -13.44 -5.39
CA ALA A 523 -22.55 -13.14 -6.82
C ALA A 523 -23.17 -11.77 -7.14
N ARG A 524 -24.38 -11.51 -6.65
CA ARG A 524 -25.10 -10.25 -6.85
C ARG A 524 -24.35 -9.03 -6.29
N ARG A 525 -23.70 -9.19 -5.14
CA ARG A 525 -22.90 -8.11 -4.51
C ARG A 525 -21.56 -7.92 -5.22
N LEU A 526 -20.87 -9.00 -5.59
CA LEU A 526 -19.62 -8.97 -6.35
C LEU A 526 -19.79 -8.22 -7.68
N GLU A 527 -20.86 -8.51 -8.41
CA GLU A 527 -21.16 -7.82 -9.67
C GLU A 527 -21.26 -6.30 -9.48
N ARG A 528 -22.03 -5.82 -8.48
CA ARG A 528 -22.19 -4.39 -8.21
C ARG A 528 -20.92 -3.73 -7.68
N VAL A 529 -20.32 -4.30 -6.65
CA VAL A 529 -19.17 -3.71 -5.96
C VAL A 529 -17.97 -3.62 -6.89
N LEU A 530 -17.63 -4.70 -7.58
CA LEU A 530 -16.45 -4.78 -8.44
C LEU A 530 -16.63 -4.08 -9.80
N TRP A 531 -17.86 -3.64 -10.12
CA TRP A 531 -18.12 -2.69 -11.20
C TRP A 531 -18.04 -1.25 -10.70
N ASN A 532 -18.74 -0.93 -9.61
CA ASN A 532 -18.88 0.44 -9.12
C ASN A 532 -17.57 1.01 -8.57
N ASP A 533 -16.80 0.20 -7.87
CA ASP A 533 -15.55 0.65 -7.25
C ASP A 533 -14.53 1.19 -8.27
N PRO A 534 -14.08 0.44 -9.30
CA PRO A 534 -13.23 1.00 -10.35
C PRO A 534 -13.95 2.04 -11.21
N GLY A 535 -15.28 1.96 -11.34
CA GLY A 535 -16.10 2.95 -12.03
C GLY A 535 -15.96 4.35 -11.44
N THR A 536 -15.82 4.49 -10.11
CA THR A 536 -15.56 5.80 -9.48
C THR A 536 -14.24 6.41 -9.92
N GLY A 537 -13.23 5.59 -10.20
CA GLY A 537 -11.95 6.04 -10.73
C GLY A 537 -12.06 6.58 -12.15
N VAL A 538 -12.75 5.85 -13.02
CA VAL A 538 -13.03 6.31 -14.39
C VAL A 538 -13.86 7.59 -14.37
N MET A 539 -14.93 7.62 -13.59
CA MET A 539 -15.80 8.80 -13.42
C MET A 539 -15.00 10.04 -13.00
N ARG A 540 -14.18 9.94 -11.95
CA ARG A 540 -13.36 11.05 -11.45
C ARG A 540 -12.43 11.61 -12.51
N HIS A 541 -11.71 10.72 -13.24
CA HIS A 541 -10.78 11.13 -14.28
C HIS A 541 -11.50 11.68 -15.50
N ALA A 542 -12.68 11.14 -15.84
CA ALA A 542 -13.51 11.69 -16.91
C ALA A 542 -14.06 13.09 -16.55
N ASP A 543 -14.48 13.31 -15.31
CA ASP A 543 -14.89 14.62 -14.81
C ASP A 543 -13.74 15.64 -14.89
N ALA A 544 -12.51 15.21 -14.57
CA ALA A 544 -11.29 15.99 -14.76
C ALA A 544 -10.85 16.14 -16.22
N ARG A 545 -11.64 15.68 -17.18
CA ARG A 545 -11.41 15.83 -18.63
C ARG A 545 -10.20 15.09 -19.19
N TYR A 546 -9.87 13.93 -18.62
CA TYR A 546 -8.94 13.00 -19.25
C TYR A 546 -9.66 12.24 -20.38
N GLU A 547 -9.21 12.39 -21.62
CA GLU A 547 -9.86 11.76 -22.80
C GLU A 547 -9.91 10.23 -22.67
N ILE A 548 -8.82 9.61 -22.20
CA ILE A 548 -8.77 8.15 -21.96
C ILE A 548 -9.91 7.70 -21.02
N ALA A 549 -10.23 8.50 -20.00
CA ALA A 549 -11.30 8.17 -19.06
C ALA A 549 -12.69 8.40 -19.66
N ILE A 550 -12.85 9.45 -20.47
CA ILE A 550 -14.09 9.73 -21.21
C ILE A 550 -14.38 8.59 -22.19
N ASP A 551 -13.37 8.14 -22.92
CA ASP A 551 -13.52 7.03 -23.87
C ASP A 551 -13.83 5.72 -23.14
N CYS A 552 -13.11 5.42 -22.06
CA CYS A 552 -13.40 4.25 -21.22
C CYS A 552 -14.83 4.29 -20.65
N ALA A 553 -15.29 5.46 -20.18
CA ALA A 553 -16.66 5.62 -19.69
C ALA A 553 -17.71 5.31 -20.75
N ARG A 554 -17.50 5.75 -21.99
CA ARG A 554 -18.37 5.43 -23.15
C ARG A 554 -18.34 3.95 -23.50
N GLU A 555 -17.15 3.37 -23.61
CA GLU A 555 -16.94 1.94 -23.91
C GLU A 555 -17.65 1.05 -22.88
N GLN A 556 -17.60 1.43 -21.61
CA GLN A 556 -18.18 0.67 -20.51
C GLN A 556 -19.64 1.05 -20.19
N GLY A 557 -20.19 2.07 -20.83
CA GLY A 557 -21.57 2.51 -20.62
C GLY A 557 -21.81 3.20 -19.28
N LEU A 558 -20.81 3.88 -18.72
CA LEU A 558 -21.00 4.72 -17.54
C LEU A 558 -21.88 5.94 -17.89
N ASP A 559 -22.89 6.17 -17.07
CA ASP A 559 -23.73 7.36 -17.18
C ASP A 559 -23.08 8.56 -16.47
N LEU A 560 -22.52 9.47 -17.26
CA LEU A 560 -21.87 10.69 -16.81
C LEU A 560 -22.70 11.91 -17.25
N PRO A 561 -23.63 12.43 -16.41
CA PRO A 561 -24.60 13.45 -16.81
C PRO A 561 -23.98 14.75 -17.37
N MET A 562 -22.80 15.14 -16.88
CA MET A 562 -22.09 16.35 -17.30
C MET A 562 -21.25 16.18 -18.59
N LEU A 563 -21.18 14.95 -19.12
CA LEU A 563 -20.41 14.61 -20.33
C LEU A 563 -21.30 14.04 -21.46
N ARG A 564 -22.63 14.14 -21.30
CA ARG A 564 -23.62 13.75 -22.32
C ARG A 564 -23.68 14.74 -23.49
#